data_dc51131c33f2f52ee600cbc748a8bb73
#
_entry.id   dc51131c33f2f52ee600cbc748a8bb73
#
_cell.length_a   1.000
_cell.length_b   1.000
_cell.length_c   1.000
_cell.angle_alpha   90.00
_cell.angle_beta   90.00
_cell.angle_gamma   90.00
#
_symmetry.space_group_name_H-M   'P 1'
#
loop_
_entity.id
_entity.type
_entity.pdbx_description
1 polymer ?
#
loop_
_entity_poly.entity_id
_entity_poly.type
_entity_poly.pdbx_seq_one_letter_code
_entity_poly.pdbx_strand_id
1 'polypeptide(L)'
;MKPTVSVTLRLAWKQGELRVAEPLPVAQEPVEVAAAAAASPTPPDLDPPGASSMATIHFIGGEKGGVGKSLVARLMAQYLIDRQLPFLGFDSDRSHGALLRFYADYASPVVIDDYASLDKVVEAALDQEQRRIVVDLAAQTQRPLLRWMEESGMLELARELGIAVRYWHVMDSGRDSVDLLARLLDRFGDQLDYTLVLNQLRGEDFDILEASGQKDRALALGAKIATLPKLHDAAMTRIDARSTSFWAAANDGIGLSLLERQRVRVWLAKAYGELERVGV
;
A
#
# COMPACT_ATOMS: atom_id res chain seq x y z
N MET A 1 21.41 37.23 8.48
CA MET A 1 21.07 35.84 8.08
C MET A 1 19.82 35.90 7.25
N LYS A 2 19.88 35.51 5.97
CA LYS A 2 18.69 35.48 5.08
C LYS A 2 17.95 34.17 5.30
N PRO A 3 16.62 34.13 5.37
CA PRO A 3 15.88 32.89 5.52
C PRO A 3 15.94 32.09 4.20
N THR A 4 16.28 30.82 4.31
CA THR A 4 16.24 29.85 3.20
C THR A 4 14.79 29.45 2.99
N VAL A 5 14.22 29.82 1.85
CA VAL A 5 12.87 29.40 1.45
C VAL A 5 12.99 28.02 0.81
N SER A 6 12.43 27.02 1.47
CA SER A 6 12.33 25.67 0.92
C SER A 6 11.18 25.63 -0.09
N VAL A 7 11.50 25.49 -1.38
CA VAL A 7 10.50 25.35 -2.45
C VAL A 7 10.24 23.86 -2.65
N THR A 8 9.06 23.39 -2.27
CA THR A 8 8.61 22.02 -2.57
C THR A 8 8.17 21.97 -4.02
N LEU A 9 8.95 21.33 -4.89
CA LEU A 9 8.61 21.09 -6.28
C LEU A 9 7.62 19.93 -6.38
N ARG A 10 6.44 20.16 -6.93
CA ARG A 10 5.51 19.11 -7.33
C ARG A 10 5.83 18.65 -8.75
N LEU A 11 6.10 17.37 -8.92
CA LEU A 11 6.29 16.74 -10.22
C LEU A 11 4.97 16.08 -10.64
N ALA A 12 4.49 16.36 -11.83
CA ALA A 12 3.33 15.71 -12.43
C ALA A 12 3.72 15.09 -13.79
N TRP A 13 3.30 13.85 -14.00
CA TRP A 13 3.45 13.17 -15.29
C TRP A 13 2.34 13.63 -16.24
N LYS A 14 2.72 14.17 -17.41
CA LYS A 14 1.79 14.43 -18.49
C LYS A 14 2.40 13.93 -19.80
N GLN A 15 1.72 13.01 -20.48
CA GLN A 15 2.08 12.48 -21.82
C GLN A 15 3.48 11.85 -21.91
N GLY A 16 3.93 11.10 -20.89
CA GLY A 16 5.19 10.37 -20.94
C GLY A 16 6.45 11.19 -20.61
N GLU A 17 6.30 12.43 -20.14
CA GLU A 17 7.40 13.26 -19.67
C GLU A 17 7.13 13.85 -18.28
N LEU A 18 8.19 13.94 -17.46
CA LEU A 18 8.16 14.53 -16.13
C LEU A 18 8.22 16.06 -16.28
N ARG A 19 7.17 16.78 -15.88
CA ARG A 19 7.18 18.26 -15.89
C ARG A 19 6.93 18.83 -14.50
N VAL A 20 7.58 19.94 -14.21
CA VAL A 20 7.40 20.72 -12.98
C VAL A 20 6.09 21.51 -13.11
N ALA A 21 5.15 21.29 -12.17
CA ALA A 21 3.91 22.06 -12.13
C ALA A 21 4.16 23.46 -11.55
N GLU A 22 3.57 24.50 -12.17
CA GLU A 22 3.67 25.87 -11.68
C GLU A 22 2.96 26.04 -10.32
N PRO A 23 3.53 26.82 -9.40
CA PRO A 23 2.94 27.04 -8.08
C PRO A 23 1.71 27.97 -8.18
N LEU A 24 0.61 27.57 -7.52
CA LEU A 24 -0.58 28.41 -7.36
C LEU A 24 -0.27 29.59 -6.42
N PRO A 25 -0.87 30.78 -6.64
CA PRO A 25 -0.63 31.95 -5.81
C PRO A 25 -1.18 31.76 -4.38
N VAL A 26 -0.32 31.98 -3.41
CA VAL A 26 -0.67 31.96 -1.98
C VAL A 26 -1.26 33.32 -1.61
N ALA A 27 -2.53 33.34 -1.20
CA ALA A 27 -3.14 34.51 -0.58
C ALA A 27 -2.55 34.71 0.84
N GLN A 28 -1.95 35.85 1.08
CA GLN A 28 -1.47 36.27 2.39
C GLN A 28 -2.56 37.07 3.11
N GLU A 29 -3.06 36.56 4.22
CA GLU A 29 -3.66 37.41 5.26
C GLU A 29 -2.93 37.20 6.60
N PRO A 30 -2.63 38.26 7.34
CA PRO A 30 -1.91 38.16 8.61
C PRO A 30 -2.88 37.85 9.75
N VAL A 31 -2.68 36.73 10.42
CA VAL A 31 -3.35 36.41 11.69
C VAL A 31 -2.36 36.67 12.83
N GLU A 32 -2.70 37.65 13.65
CA GLU A 32 -2.05 37.93 14.91
C GLU A 32 -2.37 36.84 15.93
N VAL A 33 -1.38 36.11 16.41
CA VAL A 33 -1.57 35.03 17.38
C VAL A 33 -0.97 35.44 18.72
N ALA A 34 -1.87 35.55 19.69
CA ALA A 34 -1.50 35.74 21.10
C ALA A 34 -0.76 34.50 21.64
N ALA A 35 0.36 34.74 22.30
CA ALA A 35 1.20 33.72 22.91
C ALA A 35 0.54 33.15 24.17
N ALA A 36 0.15 31.87 24.10
CA ALA A 36 -0.09 31.03 25.28
C ALA A 36 0.94 29.90 25.30
N ALA A 37 1.82 29.92 26.28
CA ALA A 37 2.82 28.92 26.52
C ALA A 37 2.15 27.61 26.99
N ALA A 38 2.10 26.61 26.14
CA ALA A 38 1.79 25.23 26.51
C ALA A 38 2.99 24.35 26.13
N ALA A 39 3.43 23.54 27.10
CA ALA A 39 4.56 22.64 26.97
C ALA A 39 4.40 21.70 25.77
N SER A 40 5.38 21.68 24.88
CA SER A 40 5.46 20.78 23.74
C SER A 40 5.66 19.35 24.26
N PRO A 41 4.90 18.36 23.77
CA PRO A 41 5.24 16.96 24.00
C PRO A 41 6.56 16.64 23.27
N THR A 42 7.47 15.99 23.96
CA THR A 42 8.72 15.44 23.41
C THR A 42 8.37 14.54 22.22
N PRO A 43 8.98 14.72 21.04
CA PRO A 43 8.79 13.79 19.95
C PRO A 43 9.33 12.42 20.37
N PRO A 44 8.69 11.31 19.91
CA PRO A 44 9.22 9.98 20.17
C PRO A 44 10.63 9.87 19.57
N ASP A 45 11.51 9.19 20.28
CA ASP A 45 12.87 8.91 19.86
C ASP A 45 12.86 8.38 18.43
N LEU A 46 13.45 9.15 17.52
CA LEU A 46 13.73 8.68 16.16
C LEU A 46 14.81 7.61 16.28
N ASP A 47 14.59 6.47 15.67
CA ASP A 47 15.59 5.42 15.51
C ASP A 47 16.93 6.00 15.07
N PRO A 48 18.05 5.44 15.54
CA PRO A 48 19.37 5.99 15.26
C PRO A 48 19.62 6.03 13.73
N PRO A 49 20.28 7.09 13.22
CA PRO A 49 20.60 7.20 11.81
C PRO A 49 21.65 6.15 11.44
N GLY A 50 21.19 5.03 10.89
CA GLY A 50 22.08 3.91 10.55
C GLY A 50 21.42 2.77 9.75
N ALA A 51 20.11 2.68 9.72
CA ALA A 51 19.44 1.79 8.77
C ALA A 51 19.17 2.59 7.49
N SER A 52 20.04 2.43 6.48
CA SER A 52 19.73 2.84 5.11
C SER A 52 18.39 2.19 4.75
N SER A 53 17.30 2.94 4.76
CA SER A 53 15.97 2.37 4.46
C SER A 53 15.96 2.07 2.97
N MET A 54 16.07 0.78 2.65
CA MET A 54 16.08 0.25 1.29
C MET A 54 14.74 0.50 0.62
N ALA A 55 14.75 0.65 -0.71
CA ALA A 55 13.52 0.62 -1.49
C ALA A 55 12.77 -0.69 -1.22
N THR A 56 11.44 -0.66 -1.23
CA THR A 56 10.63 -1.85 -0.96
C THR A 56 9.57 -2.02 -2.03
N ILE A 57 9.47 -3.22 -2.60
CA ILE A 57 8.39 -3.60 -3.52
C ILE A 57 7.35 -4.41 -2.75
N HIS A 58 6.12 -3.91 -2.71
CA HIS A 58 4.96 -4.56 -2.09
C HIS A 58 4.06 -5.14 -3.18
N PHE A 59 4.07 -6.45 -3.38
CA PHE A 59 3.11 -7.13 -4.25
C PHE A 59 1.85 -7.47 -3.45
N ILE A 60 0.74 -6.80 -3.75
CA ILE A 60 -0.55 -7.02 -3.08
C ILE A 60 -1.30 -8.12 -3.83
N GLY A 61 -1.18 -9.35 -3.36
CA GLY A 61 -1.68 -10.56 -3.99
C GLY A 61 -2.73 -11.30 -3.16
N GLY A 62 -3.08 -12.46 -3.64
CA GLY A 62 -4.17 -13.32 -3.20
C GLY A 62 -5.00 -13.66 -4.43
N GLU A 63 -4.82 -14.85 -5.00
CA GLU A 63 -5.29 -15.20 -6.36
C GLU A 63 -6.83 -15.21 -6.47
N LYS A 64 -7.53 -15.38 -5.35
CA LYS A 64 -8.98 -15.38 -5.30
C LYS A 64 -9.56 -14.00 -5.60
N GLY A 65 -10.57 -13.94 -6.46
CA GLY A 65 -11.33 -12.72 -6.71
C GLY A 65 -12.12 -12.25 -5.49
N GLY A 66 -12.18 -10.93 -5.26
CA GLY A 66 -13.02 -10.34 -4.22
C GLY A 66 -12.54 -10.51 -2.78
N VAL A 67 -11.29 -10.91 -2.53
CA VAL A 67 -10.70 -10.97 -1.18
C VAL A 67 -10.26 -9.61 -0.63
N GLY A 68 -10.24 -8.56 -1.49
CA GLY A 68 -9.92 -7.19 -1.09
C GLY A 68 -8.48 -6.73 -1.39
N LYS A 69 -7.81 -7.33 -2.37
CA LYS A 69 -6.46 -6.90 -2.81
C LYS A 69 -6.41 -5.40 -3.09
N SER A 70 -7.28 -4.93 -3.97
CA SER A 70 -7.33 -3.51 -4.34
C SER A 70 -7.76 -2.59 -3.20
N LEU A 71 -8.50 -3.10 -2.21
CA LEU A 71 -8.77 -2.37 -0.97
C LEU A 71 -7.47 -2.15 -0.18
N VAL A 72 -6.64 -3.20 -0.05
CA VAL A 72 -5.34 -3.13 0.64
C VAL A 72 -4.38 -2.21 -0.12
N ALA A 73 -4.30 -2.32 -1.46
CA ALA A 73 -3.47 -1.45 -2.28
C ALA A 73 -3.86 0.04 -2.14
N ARG A 74 -5.16 0.34 -2.20
CA ARG A 74 -5.70 1.70 -1.99
C ARG A 74 -5.44 2.21 -0.57
N LEU A 75 -5.57 1.35 0.44
CA LEU A 75 -5.29 1.69 1.83
C LEU A 75 -3.81 2.01 2.02
N MET A 76 -2.92 1.19 1.47
CA MET A 76 -1.47 1.43 1.52
C MET A 76 -1.09 2.73 0.79
N ALA A 77 -1.65 2.99 -0.40
CA ALA A 77 -1.43 4.24 -1.12
C ALA A 77 -1.86 5.45 -0.28
N GLN A 78 -3.06 5.40 0.34
CA GLN A 78 -3.52 6.49 1.21
C GLN A 78 -2.62 6.67 2.44
N TYR A 79 -2.20 5.59 3.08
CA TYR A 79 -1.27 5.63 4.20
C TYR A 79 0.05 6.32 3.82
N LEU A 80 0.63 5.94 2.68
CA LEU A 80 1.90 6.52 2.19
C LEU A 80 1.75 8.01 1.85
N ILE A 81 0.61 8.43 1.27
CA ILE A 81 0.29 9.84 1.04
C ILE A 81 0.20 10.60 2.37
N ASP A 82 -0.57 10.09 3.33
CA ASP A 82 -0.82 10.76 4.61
C ASP A 82 0.45 10.84 5.48
N ARG A 83 1.39 9.88 5.32
CA ARG A 83 2.72 9.88 5.95
C ARG A 83 3.79 10.63 5.15
N GLN A 84 3.45 11.16 3.98
CA GLN A 84 4.39 11.85 3.07
C GLN A 84 5.59 10.96 2.68
N LEU A 85 5.36 9.66 2.56
CA LEU A 85 6.37 8.68 2.17
C LEU A 85 6.39 8.53 0.64
N PRO A 86 7.57 8.57 -0.02
CA PRO A 86 7.65 8.47 -1.46
C PRO A 86 7.22 7.08 -1.93
N PHE A 87 6.29 7.01 -2.89
CA PHE A 87 5.86 5.75 -3.48
C PHE A 87 5.43 5.91 -4.93
N LEU A 88 5.36 4.78 -5.63
CA LEU A 88 4.73 4.65 -6.94
C LEU A 88 3.84 3.39 -6.93
N GLY A 89 2.64 3.53 -7.47
CA GLY A 89 1.69 2.43 -7.62
C GLY A 89 1.76 1.80 -9.02
N PHE A 90 1.55 0.50 -9.09
CA PHE A 90 1.30 -0.23 -10.33
C PHE A 90 0.00 -1.02 -10.20
N ASP A 91 -0.86 -0.95 -11.22
CA ASP A 91 -2.13 -1.66 -11.25
C ASP A 91 -2.15 -2.64 -12.41
N SER A 92 -2.36 -3.91 -12.11
CA SER A 92 -2.37 -4.97 -13.12
C SER A 92 -3.76 -5.33 -13.65
N ASP A 93 -4.82 -4.75 -13.09
CA ASP A 93 -6.19 -4.97 -13.57
C ASP A 93 -6.54 -4.00 -14.71
N ARG A 94 -6.43 -4.48 -15.94
CA ARG A 94 -6.74 -3.68 -17.15
C ARG A 94 -8.20 -3.27 -17.27
N SER A 95 -9.10 -4.01 -16.64
CA SER A 95 -10.55 -3.82 -16.82
C SER A 95 -11.16 -2.96 -15.72
N HIS A 96 -10.67 -3.10 -14.50
CA HIS A 96 -11.27 -2.51 -13.31
C HIS A 96 -10.22 -1.92 -12.35
N GLY A 97 -9.07 -1.50 -12.88
CA GLY A 97 -7.92 -1.00 -12.12
C GLY A 97 -8.31 -0.03 -11.01
N ALA A 98 -8.42 -0.54 -9.80
CA ALA A 98 -8.90 0.25 -8.67
C ALA A 98 -7.83 1.23 -8.19
N LEU A 99 -6.56 0.83 -8.18
CA LEU A 99 -5.48 1.74 -7.78
C LEU A 99 -5.36 2.90 -8.77
N LEU A 100 -5.41 2.63 -10.07
CA LEU A 100 -5.43 3.65 -11.11
C LEU A 100 -6.64 4.57 -11.03
N ARG A 101 -7.84 4.02 -10.75
CA ARG A 101 -9.07 4.80 -10.70
C ARG A 101 -9.13 5.76 -9.52
N PHE A 102 -8.61 5.35 -8.35
CA PHE A 102 -8.75 6.12 -7.11
C PHE A 102 -7.50 6.97 -6.78
N TYR A 103 -6.34 6.62 -7.36
CA TYR A 103 -5.05 7.25 -7.07
C TYR A 103 -4.24 7.45 -8.37
N ALA A 104 -4.90 7.98 -9.43
CA ALA A 104 -4.35 8.12 -10.77
C ALA A 104 -3.01 8.89 -10.82
N ASP A 105 -2.83 9.89 -9.96
CA ASP A 105 -1.60 10.71 -9.92
C ASP A 105 -0.39 9.94 -9.37
N TYR A 106 -0.62 8.76 -8.76
CA TYR A 106 0.39 7.96 -8.07
C TYR A 106 0.56 6.57 -8.68
N ALA A 107 -0.24 6.21 -9.71
CA ALA A 107 -0.27 4.86 -10.22
C ALA A 107 -0.13 4.80 -11.74
N SER A 108 0.50 3.73 -12.22
CA SER A 108 0.66 3.39 -13.64
C SER A 108 0.17 1.97 -13.91
N PRO A 109 -0.25 1.65 -15.14
CA PRO A 109 -0.61 0.28 -15.48
C PRO A 109 0.62 -0.62 -15.57
N VAL A 110 0.46 -1.90 -15.19
CA VAL A 110 1.46 -2.94 -15.40
C VAL A 110 0.82 -4.18 -16.02
N VAL A 111 1.54 -4.84 -16.91
CA VAL A 111 1.10 -6.05 -17.61
C VAL A 111 1.88 -7.24 -17.06
N ILE A 112 1.18 -8.14 -16.35
CA ILE A 112 1.84 -9.26 -15.65
C ILE A 112 2.36 -10.34 -16.60
N ASP A 113 1.77 -10.49 -17.78
CA ASP A 113 2.22 -11.44 -18.81
C ASP A 113 3.35 -10.89 -19.71
N ASP A 114 3.81 -9.66 -19.45
CA ASP A 114 4.87 -8.99 -20.19
C ASP A 114 6.05 -8.67 -19.26
N TYR A 115 7.16 -9.36 -19.47
CA TYR A 115 8.38 -9.20 -18.65
C TYR A 115 8.93 -7.77 -18.70
N ALA A 116 8.97 -7.16 -19.89
CA ALA A 116 9.42 -5.78 -20.04
C ALA A 116 8.51 -4.78 -19.26
N SER A 117 7.24 -5.13 -19.04
CA SER A 117 6.35 -4.33 -18.20
C SER A 117 6.61 -4.57 -16.71
N LEU A 118 6.91 -5.81 -16.31
CA LEU A 118 7.25 -6.13 -14.91
C LEU A 118 8.64 -5.59 -14.51
N ASP A 119 9.60 -5.58 -15.43
CA ASP A 119 10.95 -5.04 -15.18
C ASP A 119 10.90 -3.58 -14.75
N LYS A 120 9.94 -2.78 -15.25
CA LYS A 120 9.70 -1.39 -14.83
C LYS A 120 9.37 -1.24 -13.35
N VAL A 121 8.82 -2.27 -12.72
CA VAL A 121 8.53 -2.27 -11.27
C VAL A 121 9.84 -2.24 -10.48
N VAL A 122 10.83 -3.02 -10.93
CA VAL A 122 12.18 -3.06 -10.31
C VAL A 122 12.95 -1.78 -10.63
N GLU A 123 12.92 -1.33 -11.90
CA GLU A 123 13.55 -0.06 -12.32
C GLU A 123 13.04 1.11 -11.50
N ALA A 124 11.72 1.19 -11.27
CA ALA A 124 11.11 2.25 -10.47
C ALA A 124 11.56 2.22 -8.99
N ALA A 125 11.90 1.05 -8.46
CA ALA A 125 12.46 0.94 -7.10
C ALA A 125 13.89 1.49 -7.02
N LEU A 126 14.64 1.44 -8.13
CA LEU A 126 16.02 1.94 -8.21
C LEU A 126 16.12 3.45 -8.43
N ASP A 127 15.09 4.07 -9.02
CA ASP A 127 15.10 5.50 -9.35
C ASP A 127 15.26 6.44 -8.15
N GLN A 128 14.82 6.00 -6.97
CA GLN A 128 14.84 6.83 -5.76
C GLN A 128 15.02 5.95 -4.53
N GLU A 129 16.01 6.28 -3.72
CA GLU A 129 16.20 5.65 -2.41
C GLU A 129 14.94 5.76 -1.55
N GLN A 130 14.68 4.72 -0.75
CA GLN A 130 13.52 4.65 0.16
C GLN A 130 12.14 4.67 -0.52
N ARG A 131 12.09 4.58 -1.86
CA ARG A 131 10.81 4.52 -2.56
C ARG A 131 10.10 3.20 -2.28
N ARG A 132 8.82 3.29 -2.02
CA ARG A 132 7.93 2.13 -1.91
C ARG A 132 7.20 1.93 -3.22
N ILE A 133 7.24 0.71 -3.73
CA ILE A 133 6.48 0.33 -4.93
C ILE A 133 5.29 -0.50 -4.47
N VAL A 134 4.09 -0.09 -4.82
CA VAL A 134 2.84 -0.80 -4.48
C VAL A 134 2.25 -1.39 -5.75
N VAL A 135 2.22 -2.71 -5.87
CA VAL A 135 1.69 -3.41 -7.03
C VAL A 135 0.36 -4.06 -6.68
N ASP A 136 -0.76 -3.54 -7.22
CA ASP A 136 -2.09 -4.14 -7.09
C ASP A 136 -2.25 -5.26 -8.11
N LEU A 137 -2.26 -6.50 -7.64
CA LEU A 137 -2.36 -7.67 -8.47
C LEU A 137 -3.82 -8.05 -8.74
N ALA A 138 -4.21 -8.13 -10.01
CA ALA A 138 -5.50 -8.67 -10.41
C ALA A 138 -5.66 -10.14 -9.98
N ALA A 139 -6.87 -10.65 -10.01
CA ALA A 139 -7.09 -12.09 -9.81
C ALA A 139 -6.39 -12.90 -10.92
N GLN A 140 -5.92 -14.10 -10.57
CA GLN A 140 -5.26 -15.04 -11.49
C GLN A 140 -3.92 -14.58 -12.08
N THR A 141 -3.29 -13.55 -11.50
CA THR A 141 -1.96 -13.07 -11.92
C THR A 141 -0.79 -13.68 -11.15
N GLN A 142 -1.06 -14.46 -10.11
CA GLN A 142 0.00 -15.03 -9.27
C GLN A 142 0.94 -15.93 -10.09
N ARG A 143 0.40 -16.84 -10.88
CA ARG A 143 1.22 -17.80 -11.65
C ARG A 143 2.20 -17.13 -12.62
N PRO A 144 1.79 -16.18 -13.49
CA PRO A 144 2.73 -15.48 -14.37
C PRO A 144 3.71 -14.60 -13.60
N LEU A 145 3.29 -13.91 -12.52
CA LEU A 145 4.19 -13.13 -11.66
C LEU A 145 5.30 -14.02 -11.06
N LEU A 146 4.93 -15.15 -10.47
CA LEU A 146 5.89 -16.07 -9.85
C LEU A 146 6.86 -16.67 -10.87
N ARG A 147 6.37 -16.95 -12.09
CA ARG A 147 7.23 -17.39 -13.18
C ARG A 147 8.26 -16.32 -13.55
N TRP A 148 7.84 -15.06 -13.72
CA TRP A 148 8.77 -13.97 -13.99
C TRP A 148 9.81 -13.82 -12.88
N MET A 149 9.41 -13.88 -11.60
CA MET A 149 10.34 -13.81 -10.47
C MET A 149 11.42 -14.89 -10.54
N GLU A 150 11.05 -16.13 -10.87
CA GLU A 150 11.97 -17.25 -10.97
C GLU A 150 12.85 -17.18 -12.22
N GLU A 151 12.25 -17.00 -13.40
CA GLU A 151 12.98 -17.00 -14.69
C GLU A 151 13.92 -15.80 -14.83
N SER A 152 13.61 -14.67 -14.18
CA SER A 152 14.46 -13.48 -14.15
C SER A 152 15.47 -13.47 -13.00
N GLY A 153 15.43 -14.44 -12.08
CA GLY A 153 16.26 -14.38 -10.85
C GLY A 153 16.00 -13.13 -10.02
N MET A 154 14.75 -12.58 -10.07
CA MET A 154 14.43 -11.25 -9.57
C MET A 154 14.66 -11.10 -8.07
N LEU A 155 14.39 -12.14 -7.28
CA LEU A 155 14.57 -12.08 -5.82
C LEU A 155 16.04 -12.03 -5.42
N GLU A 156 16.92 -12.72 -6.16
CA GLU A 156 18.37 -12.66 -5.95
C GLU A 156 18.92 -11.30 -6.35
N LEU A 157 18.55 -10.81 -7.54
CA LEU A 157 18.92 -9.48 -8.01
C LEU A 157 18.44 -8.38 -7.05
N ALA A 158 17.20 -8.43 -6.58
CA ALA A 158 16.67 -7.46 -5.62
C ALA A 158 17.50 -7.42 -4.32
N ARG A 159 17.90 -8.60 -3.81
CA ARG A 159 18.75 -8.72 -2.63
C ARG A 159 20.14 -8.09 -2.86
N GLU A 160 20.74 -8.35 -4.02
CA GLU A 160 22.05 -7.74 -4.42
C GLU A 160 21.96 -6.21 -4.53
N LEU A 161 20.83 -5.70 -5.01
CA LEU A 161 20.58 -4.26 -5.17
C LEU A 161 20.06 -3.59 -3.88
N GLY A 162 19.87 -4.34 -2.79
CA GLY A 162 19.33 -3.81 -1.55
C GLY A 162 17.85 -3.41 -1.64
N ILE A 163 17.06 -4.09 -2.48
CA ILE A 163 15.62 -3.89 -2.60
C ILE A 163 14.90 -4.96 -1.78
N ALA A 164 14.07 -4.56 -0.83
CA ALA A 164 13.21 -5.50 -0.12
C ALA A 164 11.99 -5.88 -0.98
N VAL A 165 11.65 -7.15 -1.04
CA VAL A 165 10.49 -7.64 -1.78
C VAL A 165 9.54 -8.31 -0.81
N ARG A 166 8.33 -7.75 -0.66
CA ARG A 166 7.31 -8.26 0.26
C ARG A 166 6.04 -8.65 -0.49
N TYR A 167 5.60 -9.88 -0.27
CA TYR A 167 4.34 -10.37 -0.82
C TYR A 167 3.24 -10.30 0.25
N TRP A 168 2.17 -9.56 -0.05
CA TRP A 168 0.99 -9.40 0.80
C TRP A 168 -0.06 -10.41 0.36
N HIS A 169 -0.21 -11.50 1.09
CA HIS A 169 -1.25 -12.48 0.83
C HIS A 169 -2.56 -12.02 1.46
N VAL A 170 -3.40 -11.35 0.66
CA VAL A 170 -4.72 -10.90 1.10
C VAL A 170 -5.69 -12.09 1.04
N MET A 171 -6.31 -12.39 2.16
CA MET A 171 -7.17 -13.57 2.29
C MET A 171 -8.46 -13.26 3.01
N ASP A 172 -9.52 -13.97 2.63
CA ASP A 172 -10.74 -14.12 3.40
C ASP A 172 -10.68 -15.39 4.28
N SER A 173 -11.72 -15.66 5.06
CA SER A 173 -11.82 -16.84 5.92
C SER A 173 -12.03 -18.16 5.18
N GLY A 174 -12.05 -18.16 3.85
CA GLY A 174 -12.36 -19.35 3.04
C GLY A 174 -11.15 -20.26 2.80
N ARG A 175 -11.44 -21.55 2.57
CA ARG A 175 -10.43 -22.60 2.33
C ARG A 175 -9.51 -22.30 1.14
N ASP A 176 -10.07 -21.75 0.04
CA ASP A 176 -9.28 -21.44 -1.15
C ASP A 176 -8.12 -20.48 -0.84
N SER A 177 -8.36 -19.49 0.04
CA SER A 177 -7.32 -18.54 0.46
C SER A 177 -6.19 -19.23 1.23
N VAL A 178 -6.51 -20.24 2.04
CA VAL A 178 -5.53 -21.04 2.79
C VAL A 178 -4.74 -21.96 1.86
N ASP A 179 -5.41 -22.63 0.89
CA ASP A 179 -4.76 -23.50 -0.08
C ASP A 179 -3.80 -22.72 -1.00
N LEU A 180 -4.15 -21.48 -1.33
CA LEU A 180 -3.30 -20.57 -2.11
C LEU A 180 -2.09 -20.11 -1.31
N LEU A 181 -2.26 -19.85 0.00
CA LEU A 181 -1.15 -19.56 0.90
C LEU A 181 -0.18 -20.76 0.96
N ALA A 182 -0.71 -21.97 1.15
CA ALA A 182 0.12 -23.16 1.23
C ALA A 182 1.02 -23.32 -0.03
N ARG A 183 0.44 -23.16 -1.22
CA ARG A 183 1.19 -23.21 -2.50
C ARG A 183 2.26 -22.14 -2.62
N LEU A 184 1.97 -20.91 -2.13
CA LEU A 184 2.93 -19.82 -2.12
C LEU A 184 4.12 -20.14 -1.21
N LEU A 185 3.85 -20.64 0.01
CA LEU A 185 4.88 -21.06 0.96
C LEU A 185 5.68 -22.26 0.48
N ASP A 186 5.03 -23.24 -0.22
CA ASP A 186 5.72 -24.37 -0.83
C ASP A 186 6.72 -23.96 -1.90
N ARG A 187 6.41 -22.90 -2.63
CA ARG A 187 7.20 -22.49 -3.78
C ARG A 187 8.41 -21.64 -3.41
N PHE A 188 8.26 -20.70 -2.47
CA PHE A 188 9.29 -19.72 -2.16
C PHE A 188 9.95 -19.92 -0.79
N GLY A 189 9.29 -20.62 0.14
CA GLY A 189 9.85 -20.83 1.47
C GLY A 189 10.28 -19.50 2.12
N ASP A 190 11.57 -19.38 2.43
CA ASP A 190 12.20 -18.21 3.07
C ASP A 190 12.75 -17.17 2.07
N GLN A 191 12.49 -17.34 0.77
CA GLN A 191 13.01 -16.43 -0.26
C GLN A 191 12.23 -15.13 -0.37
N LEU A 192 11.01 -15.07 0.18
CA LEU A 192 10.12 -13.92 0.16
C LEU A 192 9.74 -13.47 1.57
N ASP A 193 9.68 -12.16 1.79
CA ASP A 193 9.01 -11.61 2.95
C ASP A 193 7.49 -11.68 2.77
N TYR A 194 6.79 -12.25 3.74
CA TYR A 194 5.33 -12.37 3.67
C TYR A 194 4.64 -11.45 4.66
N THR A 195 3.50 -10.91 4.23
CA THR A 195 2.49 -10.33 5.13
C THR A 195 1.15 -10.99 4.83
N LEU A 196 0.59 -11.69 5.80
CA LEU A 196 -0.77 -12.23 5.71
C LEU A 196 -1.74 -11.14 6.10
N VAL A 197 -2.65 -10.78 5.21
CA VAL A 197 -3.71 -9.81 5.49
C VAL A 197 -5.01 -10.56 5.73
N LEU A 198 -5.42 -10.68 6.99
CA LEU A 198 -6.68 -11.27 7.40
C LEU A 198 -7.78 -10.22 7.19
N ASN A 199 -8.41 -10.24 6.02
CA ASN A 199 -9.42 -9.26 5.66
C ASN A 199 -10.81 -9.67 6.18
N GLN A 200 -11.31 -8.95 7.16
CA GLN A 200 -12.60 -9.20 7.81
C GLN A 200 -13.82 -8.77 6.96
N LEU A 201 -13.63 -8.54 5.66
CA LEU A 201 -14.70 -8.14 4.75
C LEU A 201 -15.89 -9.13 4.73
N ARG A 202 -15.59 -10.43 4.86
CA ARG A 202 -16.59 -11.53 4.80
C ARG A 202 -16.81 -12.24 6.12
N GLY A 203 -16.11 -11.86 7.18
CA GLY A 203 -16.18 -12.46 8.50
C GLY A 203 -14.90 -12.28 9.28
N GLU A 204 -14.95 -12.50 10.56
CA GLU A 204 -13.83 -12.31 11.50
C GLU A 204 -13.18 -13.64 11.90
N ASP A 205 -13.81 -14.75 11.51
CA ASP A 205 -13.39 -16.10 11.85
C ASP A 205 -12.42 -16.65 10.79
N PHE A 206 -11.22 -17.01 11.22
CA PHE A 206 -10.17 -17.62 10.39
C PHE A 206 -9.79 -19.02 10.88
N ASP A 207 -10.73 -19.75 11.47
CA ASP A 207 -10.53 -21.09 12.02
C ASP A 207 -9.92 -22.08 11.02
N ILE A 208 -10.27 -21.99 9.71
CA ILE A 208 -9.67 -22.83 8.66
C ILE A 208 -8.17 -22.55 8.54
N LEU A 209 -7.74 -21.29 8.62
CA LEU A 209 -6.33 -20.94 8.60
C LEU A 209 -5.62 -21.48 9.84
N GLU A 210 -6.19 -21.29 11.02
CA GLU A 210 -5.65 -21.78 12.30
C GLU A 210 -5.52 -23.32 12.27
N ALA A 211 -6.59 -24.03 11.93
CA ALA A 211 -6.62 -25.49 11.91
C ALA A 211 -5.72 -26.11 10.82
N SER A 212 -5.36 -25.37 9.78
CA SER A 212 -4.53 -25.86 8.67
C SER A 212 -3.03 -25.97 8.99
N GLY A 213 -2.56 -25.29 10.06
CA GLY A 213 -1.14 -25.14 10.36
C GLY A 213 -0.39 -24.18 9.42
N GLN A 214 -1.04 -23.61 8.40
CA GLN A 214 -0.35 -22.73 7.44
C GLN A 214 0.02 -21.38 8.05
N LYS A 215 -0.73 -20.92 9.04
CA LYS A 215 -0.39 -19.73 9.82
C LYS A 215 0.93 -19.89 10.56
N ASP A 216 1.06 -20.99 11.32
CA ASP A 216 2.28 -21.28 12.08
C ASP A 216 3.48 -21.48 11.15
N ARG A 217 3.26 -22.15 10.02
CA ARG A 217 4.27 -22.29 8.98
C ARG A 217 4.73 -20.95 8.43
N ALA A 218 3.81 -20.04 8.10
CA ALA A 218 4.14 -18.71 7.62
C ALA A 218 4.92 -17.91 8.68
N LEU A 219 4.47 -17.96 9.94
CA LEU A 219 5.17 -17.31 11.07
C LEU A 219 6.58 -17.86 11.27
N ALA A 220 6.78 -19.16 11.13
CA ALA A 220 8.11 -19.78 11.18
C ALA A 220 9.04 -19.30 10.05
N LEU A 221 8.50 -18.86 8.92
CA LEU A 221 9.22 -18.22 7.81
C LEU A 221 9.36 -16.69 7.99
N GLY A 222 9.01 -16.14 9.15
CA GLY A 222 9.13 -14.71 9.43
C GLY A 222 7.96 -13.86 8.93
N ALA A 223 6.86 -14.48 8.50
CA ALA A 223 5.68 -13.72 8.04
C ALA A 223 5.11 -12.83 9.13
N LYS A 224 4.59 -11.68 8.72
CA LYS A 224 3.83 -10.77 9.59
C LYS A 224 2.34 -10.94 9.31
N ILE A 225 1.50 -10.65 10.29
CA ILE A 225 0.05 -10.74 10.15
C ILE A 225 -0.55 -9.36 10.35
N ALA A 226 -1.36 -8.89 9.41
CA ALA A 226 -2.18 -7.70 9.53
C ALA A 226 -3.65 -8.09 9.53
N THR A 227 -4.45 -7.57 10.46
CA THR A 227 -5.90 -7.79 10.50
C THR A 227 -6.61 -6.54 10.02
N LEU A 228 -7.26 -6.63 8.85
CA LEU A 228 -7.97 -5.49 8.26
C LEU A 228 -9.44 -5.55 8.66
N PRO A 229 -9.92 -4.62 9.53
CA PRO A 229 -11.32 -4.58 9.92
C PRO A 229 -12.20 -4.16 8.73
N LYS A 230 -13.44 -4.65 8.72
CA LYS A 230 -14.43 -4.25 7.71
C LYS A 230 -14.81 -2.77 7.87
N LEU A 231 -14.71 -2.00 6.77
CA LEU A 231 -15.36 -0.69 6.69
C LEU A 231 -16.87 -0.88 6.49
N HIS A 232 -17.67 -0.06 7.14
CA HIS A 232 -19.12 -0.11 7.03
C HIS A 232 -19.60 -0.02 5.57
N ASP A 233 -20.46 -0.94 5.13
CA ASP A 233 -20.84 -1.14 3.72
C ASP A 233 -21.37 0.13 3.05
N ALA A 234 -22.21 0.91 3.75
CA ALA A 234 -22.75 2.16 3.20
C ALA A 234 -21.66 3.20 2.89
N ALA A 235 -20.61 3.28 3.71
CA ALA A 235 -19.49 4.17 3.46
C ALA A 235 -18.65 3.66 2.26
N MET A 236 -18.33 2.37 2.23
CA MET A 236 -17.57 1.77 1.13
C MET A 236 -18.30 1.92 -0.21
N THR A 237 -19.60 1.63 -0.25
CA THR A 237 -20.43 1.77 -1.45
C THR A 237 -20.38 3.20 -2.01
N ARG A 238 -20.42 4.22 -1.15
CA ARG A 238 -20.34 5.62 -1.60
C ARG A 238 -18.96 6.02 -2.07
N ILE A 239 -17.91 5.55 -1.39
CA ILE A 239 -16.51 5.74 -1.81
C ILE A 239 -16.32 5.17 -3.23
N ASP A 240 -16.76 3.94 -3.45
CA ASP A 240 -16.63 3.25 -4.72
C ASP A 240 -17.48 3.89 -5.83
N ALA A 241 -18.72 4.25 -5.54
CA ALA A 241 -19.62 4.90 -6.50
C ALA A 241 -19.08 6.26 -6.98
N ARG A 242 -18.30 6.95 -6.17
CA ARG A 242 -17.73 8.25 -6.48
C ARG A 242 -16.28 8.22 -6.92
N SER A 243 -15.67 7.05 -6.96
CA SER A 243 -14.24 6.86 -7.29
C SER A 243 -13.35 7.83 -6.52
N THR A 244 -13.53 7.93 -5.21
CA THR A 244 -12.86 8.91 -4.37
C THR A 244 -11.86 8.26 -3.42
N SER A 245 -10.84 9.03 -2.99
CA SER A 245 -9.85 8.56 -2.02
C SER A 245 -10.47 8.38 -0.63
N PHE A 246 -9.82 7.60 0.23
CA PHE A 246 -10.24 7.47 1.64
C PHE A 246 -10.08 8.79 2.40
N TRP A 247 -9.09 9.61 2.03
CA TRP A 247 -8.93 10.94 2.61
C TRP A 247 -10.13 11.84 2.30
N ALA A 248 -10.56 11.91 1.05
CA ALA A 248 -11.73 12.71 0.67
C ALA A 248 -13.02 12.21 1.33
N ALA A 249 -13.16 10.88 1.48
CA ALA A 249 -14.27 10.29 2.23
C ALA A 249 -14.28 10.71 3.71
N ALA A 250 -13.11 10.83 4.32
CA ALA A 250 -12.97 11.23 5.74
C ALA A 250 -13.13 12.75 5.95
N ASN A 251 -12.76 13.59 4.96
CA ASN A 251 -12.62 15.04 5.14
C ASN A 251 -13.61 15.86 4.30
N ASP A 252 -13.77 15.59 3.01
CA ASP A 252 -14.56 16.44 2.09
C ASP A 252 -16.07 16.12 2.09
N GLY A 253 -16.45 15.08 2.79
CA GLY A 253 -17.86 14.78 3.01
C GLY A 253 -18.66 14.35 1.77
N ILE A 254 -18.03 13.89 0.71
CA ILE A 254 -18.56 13.37 -0.57
C ILE A 254 -19.94 12.67 -0.51
N GLY A 255 -20.94 13.31 0.11
CA GLY A 255 -22.25 12.75 0.40
C GLY A 255 -22.29 11.77 1.59
N LEU A 256 -21.21 11.68 2.38
CA LEU A 256 -21.18 11.00 3.65
C LEU A 256 -21.68 11.94 4.76
N SER A 257 -22.53 11.44 5.63
CA SER A 257 -22.93 12.15 6.85
C SER A 257 -21.74 12.32 7.81
N LEU A 258 -21.87 13.20 8.79
CA LEU A 258 -20.85 13.42 9.80
C LEU A 258 -20.39 12.12 10.49
N LEU A 259 -21.37 11.26 10.86
CA LEU A 259 -21.06 9.98 11.52
C LEU A 259 -20.43 8.95 10.57
N GLU A 260 -20.78 8.95 9.30
CA GLU A 260 -20.14 8.08 8.31
C GLU A 260 -18.70 8.50 8.08
N ARG A 261 -18.42 9.79 7.96
CA ARG A 261 -17.03 10.30 7.89
C ARG A 261 -16.22 9.92 9.13
N GLN A 262 -16.84 10.04 10.32
CA GLN A 262 -16.18 9.64 11.56
C GLN A 262 -15.86 8.14 11.58
N ARG A 263 -16.76 7.29 11.06
CA ARG A 263 -16.48 5.84 10.91
C ARG A 263 -15.32 5.56 9.97
N VAL A 264 -15.23 6.30 8.85
CA VAL A 264 -14.07 6.19 7.93
C VAL A 264 -12.77 6.56 8.64
N ARG A 265 -12.74 7.67 9.40
CA ARG A 265 -11.56 8.08 10.18
C ARG A 265 -11.12 7.03 11.20
N VAL A 266 -12.08 6.49 11.96
CA VAL A 266 -11.79 5.44 12.96
C VAL A 266 -11.28 4.17 12.28
N TRP A 267 -11.86 3.80 11.15
CA TRP A 267 -11.42 2.65 10.37
C TRP A 267 -10.00 2.87 9.81
N LEU A 268 -9.72 4.04 9.21
CA LEU A 268 -8.37 4.39 8.74
C LEU A 268 -7.35 4.32 9.86
N ALA A 269 -7.64 4.88 11.02
CA ALA A 269 -6.71 4.85 12.16
C ALA A 269 -6.36 3.42 12.59
N LYS A 270 -7.36 2.52 12.64
CA LYS A 270 -7.13 1.09 12.95
C LYS A 270 -6.30 0.41 11.87
N ALA A 271 -6.65 0.63 10.61
CA ALA A 271 -5.95 0.02 9.48
C ALA A 271 -4.51 0.52 9.35
N TYR A 272 -4.25 1.81 9.62
CA TYR A 272 -2.90 2.37 9.67
C TYR A 272 -2.06 1.77 10.79
N GLY A 273 -2.64 1.57 11.97
CA GLY A 273 -1.96 0.87 13.07
C GLY A 273 -1.53 -0.56 12.68
N GLU A 274 -2.32 -1.27 11.86
CA GLU A 274 -1.93 -2.57 11.34
C GLU A 274 -0.77 -2.46 10.32
N LEU A 275 -0.79 -1.47 9.41
CA LEU A 275 0.30 -1.23 8.46
C LEU A 275 1.61 -0.88 9.19
N GLU A 276 1.56 -0.02 10.20
CA GLU A 276 2.71 0.35 11.05
C GLU A 276 3.27 -0.88 11.79
N ARG A 277 2.40 -1.69 12.37
CA ARG A 277 2.79 -2.90 13.12
C ARG A 277 3.53 -3.92 12.24
N VAL A 278 3.19 -4.01 10.96
CA VAL A 278 3.89 -4.89 10.02
C VAL A 278 5.06 -4.20 9.31
N GLY A 279 5.31 -2.93 9.58
CA GLY A 279 6.47 -2.17 9.10
C GLY A 279 6.36 -1.78 7.62
N VAL A 280 5.34 -1.00 7.29
CA VAL A 280 5.19 -0.31 5.99
C VAL A 280 5.93 1.02 6.02
#